data_9d8985846a3312435d751c7beb1bf29e
#
_entry.id   9d8985846a3312435d751c7beb1bf29e
#
_cell.length_a   1.000
_cell.length_b   1.000
_cell.length_c   1.000
_cell.angle_alpha   90.00
_cell.angle_beta   90.00
_cell.angle_gamma   90.00
#
_symmetry.space_group_name_H-M   'P 1'
#
loop_
_entity.id
_entity.type
_entity.pdbx_description
1 polymer ?
#
loop_
_entity_poly.entity_id
_entity_poly.type
_entity_poly.pdbx_seq_one_letter_code
_entity_poly.pdbx_strand_id
1 'polypeptide(L)'
;MQFTPVKECALAHNIPVYQPKKIREPECIEELKKYQADVCVVVAFGQILPKEILEMTPYGCINVHASLLPKYRGAAPIQWAVINGEKVSGVTTMQMDEGLDTGDMLEKVEITLEKKETGGSLFDKLSAKGAALCVHTLAELEKGTITPQKQGESTTEYAKNAQQKNPVRSTGRKQQ
;
A
#
# COMPACT_ATOMS: atom_id res chain seq x y z
N MET A 1 1.36 26.53 -2.57
CA MET A 1 1.21 25.09 -2.96
C MET A 1 1.62 24.29 -1.72
N GLN A 2 0.72 23.50 -1.17
CA GLN A 2 1.01 22.71 0.04
C GLN A 2 1.61 21.37 -0.41
N PHE A 3 2.75 21.00 0.14
CA PHE A 3 3.37 19.71 -0.12
C PHE A 3 2.70 18.60 0.71
N THR A 4 2.86 17.36 0.29
CA THR A 4 2.44 16.22 1.12
C THR A 4 3.41 16.07 2.31
N PRO A 5 2.95 15.53 3.46
CA PRO A 5 3.83 15.34 4.63
C PRO A 5 5.10 14.53 4.33
N VAL A 6 5.00 13.49 3.48
CA VAL A 6 6.15 12.68 3.08
C VAL A 6 7.17 13.51 2.29
N LYS A 7 6.71 14.38 1.38
CA LYS A 7 7.60 15.25 0.62
C LYS A 7 8.27 16.28 1.53
N GLU A 8 7.53 16.89 2.44
CA GLU A 8 8.09 17.85 3.40
C GLU A 8 9.17 17.19 4.27
N CYS A 9 8.90 15.99 4.77
CA CYS A 9 9.86 15.20 5.53
C CYS A 9 11.11 14.87 4.72
N ALA A 10 10.96 14.39 3.50
CA ALA A 10 12.09 14.06 2.63
C ALA A 10 12.98 15.27 2.37
N LEU A 11 12.38 16.42 2.04
CA LEU A 11 13.12 17.66 1.82
C LEU A 11 13.86 18.14 3.08
N ALA A 12 13.24 18.03 4.25
CA ALA A 12 13.85 18.39 5.54
C ALA A 12 15.08 17.52 5.86
N HIS A 13 15.15 16.30 5.31
CA HIS A 13 16.25 15.37 5.51
C HIS A 13 17.20 15.28 4.30
N ASN A 14 17.08 16.19 3.34
CA ASN A 14 17.87 16.17 2.09
C ASN A 14 17.76 14.87 1.28
N ILE A 15 16.61 14.20 1.35
CA ILE A 15 16.30 13.01 0.56
C ILE A 15 15.75 13.46 -0.80
N PRO A 16 16.30 12.98 -1.93
CA PRO A 16 15.79 13.32 -3.26
C PRO A 16 14.30 12.96 -3.43
N VAL A 17 13.54 13.85 -4.05
CA VAL A 17 12.11 13.66 -4.27
C VAL A 17 11.81 13.69 -5.76
N TYR A 18 11.22 12.61 -6.26
CA TYR A 18 10.76 12.48 -7.63
C TYR A 18 9.25 12.33 -7.67
N GLN A 19 8.59 13.01 -8.60
CA GLN A 19 7.13 12.98 -8.75
C GLN A 19 6.74 12.73 -10.22
N PRO A 20 7.09 11.56 -10.80
CA PRO A 20 6.74 11.25 -12.17
C PRO A 20 5.22 11.08 -12.31
N LYS A 21 4.68 11.44 -13.47
CA LYS A 21 3.26 11.21 -13.77
C LYS A 21 2.94 9.73 -13.88
N LYS A 22 3.86 8.94 -14.42
CA LYS A 22 3.73 7.50 -14.60
C LYS A 22 5.03 6.82 -14.22
N ILE A 23 5.00 6.01 -13.18
CA ILE A 23 6.18 5.29 -12.69
C ILE A 23 6.75 4.28 -13.70
N ARG A 24 5.91 3.78 -14.62
CA ARG A 24 6.27 2.79 -15.63
C ARG A 24 7.02 3.37 -16.84
N GLU A 25 7.24 4.67 -16.90
CA GLU A 25 8.03 5.28 -17.96
C GLU A 25 9.50 4.84 -17.86
N PRO A 26 10.15 4.47 -18.98
CA PRO A 26 11.52 3.95 -18.96
C PRO A 26 12.51 4.86 -18.22
N GLU A 27 12.36 6.17 -18.38
CA GLU A 27 13.21 7.17 -17.73
C GLU A 27 13.11 7.09 -16.20
N CYS A 28 11.89 6.80 -15.68
CA CYS A 28 11.69 6.64 -14.23
C CYS A 28 12.34 5.37 -13.73
N ILE A 29 12.25 4.28 -14.49
CA ILE A 29 12.85 3.00 -14.13
C ILE A 29 14.38 3.13 -14.12
N GLU A 30 14.96 3.74 -15.14
CA GLU A 30 16.41 3.98 -15.21
C GLU A 30 16.90 4.92 -14.09
N GLU A 31 16.09 5.90 -13.70
CA GLU A 31 16.42 6.76 -12.57
C GLU A 31 16.43 5.97 -11.24
N LEU A 32 15.42 5.12 -11.02
CA LEU A 32 15.36 4.27 -9.83
C LEU A 32 16.55 3.30 -9.74
N LYS A 33 16.97 2.70 -10.85
CA LYS A 33 18.12 1.77 -10.90
C LYS A 33 19.42 2.40 -10.41
N LYS A 34 19.61 3.70 -10.59
CA LYS A 34 20.83 4.40 -10.16
C LYS A 34 21.04 4.34 -8.65
N TYR A 35 19.99 4.21 -7.87
CA TYR A 35 20.07 4.16 -6.41
C TYR A 35 20.62 2.85 -5.88
N GLN A 36 20.62 1.77 -6.66
CA GLN A 36 21.09 0.45 -6.25
C GLN A 36 20.53 0.05 -4.87
N ALA A 37 19.26 0.34 -4.65
CA ALA A 37 18.60 0.08 -3.37
C ALA A 37 18.47 -1.42 -3.10
N ASP A 38 18.50 -1.81 -1.84
CA ASP A 38 18.29 -3.20 -1.42
C ASP A 38 16.80 -3.58 -1.42
N VAL A 39 15.93 -2.62 -1.18
CA VAL A 39 14.47 -2.82 -1.07
C VAL A 39 13.72 -1.57 -1.54
N CYS A 40 12.57 -1.76 -2.15
CA CYS A 40 11.59 -0.70 -2.40
C CYS A 40 10.46 -0.75 -1.38
N VAL A 41 10.20 0.34 -0.68
CA VAL A 41 9.04 0.45 0.22
C VAL A 41 7.92 1.20 -0.49
N VAL A 42 6.73 0.62 -0.49
CA VAL A 42 5.55 1.15 -1.15
C VAL A 42 4.48 1.44 -0.11
N VAL A 43 3.96 2.65 -0.09
CA VAL A 43 2.90 3.06 0.84
C VAL A 43 1.88 3.91 0.10
N ALA A 44 0.63 3.50 0.08
CA ALA A 44 -0.48 4.24 -0.53
C ALA A 44 -0.17 4.73 -1.96
N PHE A 45 0.51 3.94 -2.74
CA PHE A 45 0.90 4.28 -4.10
C PHE A 45 -0.18 3.84 -5.09
N GLY A 46 -0.83 4.81 -5.72
CA GLY A 46 -2.00 4.59 -6.57
C GLY A 46 -1.71 4.13 -8.00
N GLN A 47 -0.52 3.64 -8.30
CA GLN A 47 -0.15 3.13 -9.63
C GLN A 47 0.27 1.67 -9.55
N ILE A 48 0.00 0.92 -10.61
CA ILE A 48 0.50 -0.45 -10.76
C ILE A 48 1.99 -0.39 -11.08
N LEU A 49 2.78 -1.09 -10.29
CA LEU A 49 4.22 -1.23 -10.52
C LEU A 49 4.48 -2.29 -11.60
N PRO A 50 5.28 -1.99 -12.62
CA PRO A 50 5.67 -2.98 -13.60
C PRO A 50 6.64 -4.00 -12.97
N LYS A 51 6.71 -5.19 -13.56
CA LYS A 51 7.58 -6.29 -13.10
C LYS A 51 9.03 -5.85 -12.92
N GLU A 52 9.53 -5.02 -13.81
CA GLU A 52 10.89 -4.47 -13.76
C GLU A 52 11.18 -3.70 -12.45
N ILE A 53 10.18 -3.04 -11.87
CA ILE A 53 10.33 -2.37 -10.57
C ILE A 53 10.14 -3.38 -9.43
N LEU A 54 9.18 -4.30 -9.55
CA LEU A 54 8.92 -5.32 -8.52
C LEU A 54 10.15 -6.21 -8.26
N GLU A 55 10.93 -6.47 -9.29
CA GLU A 55 12.13 -7.34 -9.25
C GLU A 55 13.45 -6.55 -9.28
N MET A 56 13.41 -5.22 -9.19
CA MET A 56 14.58 -4.35 -9.33
C MET A 56 15.61 -4.52 -8.21
N THR A 57 15.14 -4.80 -7.01
CA THR A 57 15.97 -4.83 -5.80
C THR A 57 16.06 -6.24 -5.22
N PRO A 58 17.14 -6.59 -4.51
CA PRO A 58 17.32 -7.93 -3.93
C PRO A 58 16.16 -8.38 -3.04
N TYR A 59 15.58 -7.48 -2.26
CA TYR A 59 14.41 -7.76 -1.41
C TYR A 59 13.07 -7.39 -2.08
N GLY A 60 13.08 -7.00 -3.36
CA GLY A 60 11.87 -6.62 -4.10
C GLY A 60 11.14 -5.40 -3.54
N CYS A 61 9.82 -5.38 -3.69
CA CYS A 61 8.97 -4.30 -3.22
C CYS A 61 8.14 -4.74 -2.02
N ILE A 62 8.20 -4.00 -0.93
CA ILE A 62 7.43 -4.23 0.29
C ILE A 62 6.32 -3.17 0.37
N ASN A 63 5.06 -3.61 0.41
CA ASN A 63 3.92 -2.73 0.61
C ASN A 63 3.48 -2.71 2.07
N VAL A 64 3.17 -1.53 2.58
CA VAL A 64 2.54 -1.33 3.89
C VAL A 64 1.05 -1.15 3.64
N HIS A 65 0.29 -2.22 3.79
CA HIS A 65 -1.14 -2.26 3.49
C HIS A 65 -2.00 -2.06 4.75
N ALA A 66 -2.94 -1.12 4.67
CA ALA A 66 -3.75 -0.70 5.82
C ALA A 66 -4.94 -1.63 6.10
N SER A 67 -4.70 -2.94 6.13
CA SER A 67 -5.64 -3.97 6.57
C SER A 67 -4.91 -5.20 7.11
N LEU A 68 -5.67 -6.10 7.73
CA LEU A 68 -5.23 -7.44 8.09
C LEU A 68 -5.46 -8.37 6.89
N LEU A 69 -4.49 -8.42 5.96
CA LEU A 69 -4.56 -9.31 4.79
C LEU A 69 -4.77 -10.78 5.21
N PRO A 70 -5.52 -11.57 4.43
CA PRO A 70 -6.07 -11.31 3.08
C PRO A 70 -7.35 -10.48 3.04
N LYS A 71 -7.83 -9.94 4.17
CA LYS A 71 -9.03 -9.13 4.25
C LYS A 71 -8.77 -7.73 3.69
N TYR A 72 -9.73 -7.19 2.91
CA TYR A 72 -9.65 -5.85 2.33
C TYR A 72 -8.45 -5.62 1.40
N ARG A 73 -8.14 -6.57 0.51
CA ARG A 73 -7.25 -6.33 -0.63
C ARG A 73 -7.80 -5.20 -1.50
N GLY A 74 -6.94 -4.40 -2.10
CA GLY A 74 -7.31 -3.33 -3.00
C GLY A 74 -7.58 -2.00 -2.31
N ALA A 75 -8.45 -1.19 -2.91
CA ALA A 75 -8.62 0.22 -2.55
C ALA A 75 -9.43 0.44 -1.28
N ALA A 76 -9.07 1.49 -0.53
CA ALA A 76 -9.82 2.04 0.59
C ALA A 76 -10.08 1.08 1.79
N PRO A 77 -9.11 0.26 2.21
CA PRO A 77 -9.31 -0.70 3.30
C PRO A 77 -9.73 -0.04 4.61
N ILE A 78 -9.22 1.15 4.91
CA ILE A 78 -9.55 1.92 6.12
C ILE A 78 -11.02 2.28 6.17
N GLN A 79 -11.54 2.84 5.08
CA GLN A 79 -12.93 3.27 4.99
C GLN A 79 -13.88 2.07 5.12
N TRP A 80 -13.52 0.96 4.49
CA TRP A 80 -14.35 -0.23 4.54
C TRP A 80 -14.35 -0.91 5.90
N ALA A 81 -13.25 -0.91 6.60
CA ALA A 81 -13.21 -1.41 7.97
C ALA A 81 -14.20 -0.65 8.88
N VAL A 82 -14.29 0.69 8.72
CA VAL A 82 -15.24 1.53 9.48
C VAL A 82 -16.67 1.32 9.00
N ILE A 83 -16.92 1.32 7.68
CA ILE A 83 -18.28 1.14 7.10
C ILE A 83 -18.88 -0.21 7.49
N ASN A 84 -18.05 -1.25 7.51
CA ASN A 84 -18.48 -2.60 7.88
C ASN A 84 -18.59 -2.82 9.40
N GLY A 85 -18.26 -1.81 10.21
CA GLY A 85 -18.34 -1.90 11.66
C GLY A 85 -17.38 -2.95 12.25
N GLU A 86 -16.19 -3.06 11.65
CA GLU A 86 -15.17 -3.98 12.16
C GLU A 86 -14.79 -3.65 13.60
N LYS A 87 -14.54 -4.68 14.39
CA LYS A 87 -14.04 -4.52 15.77
C LYS A 87 -12.53 -4.42 15.82
N VAL A 88 -11.87 -4.96 14.82
CA VAL A 88 -10.42 -5.02 14.70
C VAL A 88 -10.02 -4.70 13.26
N SER A 89 -9.01 -3.89 13.10
CA SER A 89 -8.30 -3.66 11.84
C SER A 89 -6.80 -3.75 12.10
N GLY A 90 -5.98 -3.35 11.15
CA GLY A 90 -4.54 -3.37 11.35
C GLY A 90 -3.77 -3.00 10.11
N VAL A 91 -2.49 -3.25 10.15
CA VAL A 91 -1.56 -3.08 9.03
C VAL A 91 -0.86 -4.41 8.77
N THR A 92 -0.67 -4.72 7.51
CA THR A 92 0.14 -5.84 7.05
C THR A 92 1.29 -5.32 6.19
N THR A 93 2.52 -5.69 6.47
CA THR A 93 3.61 -5.58 5.50
C THR A 93 3.60 -6.82 4.62
N MET A 94 3.74 -6.65 3.31
CA MET A 94 3.67 -7.75 2.36
C MET A 94 4.69 -7.58 1.24
N GLN A 95 5.21 -8.69 0.73
CA GLN A 95 5.95 -8.74 -0.51
C GLN A 95 5.00 -8.48 -1.66
N MET A 96 5.30 -7.52 -2.53
CA MET A 96 4.45 -7.26 -3.70
C MET A 96 4.71 -8.28 -4.81
N ASP A 97 3.64 -8.64 -5.50
CA ASP A 97 3.64 -9.41 -6.74
C ASP A 97 2.87 -8.64 -7.85
N GLU A 98 2.63 -9.27 -8.97
CA GLU A 98 1.88 -8.66 -10.09
C GLU A 98 0.37 -8.54 -9.81
N GLY A 99 -0.12 -9.16 -8.74
CA GLY A 99 -1.53 -9.12 -8.35
C GLY A 99 -1.86 -7.91 -7.48
N LEU A 100 -3.16 -7.71 -7.25
CA LEU A 100 -3.64 -6.63 -6.39
C LEU A 100 -3.62 -7.09 -4.93
N ASP A 101 -2.59 -6.70 -4.20
CA ASP A 101 -2.36 -7.04 -2.79
C ASP A 101 -2.45 -8.55 -2.50
N THR A 102 -1.90 -9.37 -3.40
CA THR A 102 -1.94 -10.84 -3.35
C THR A 102 -0.65 -11.48 -2.86
N GLY A 103 0.43 -10.74 -2.82
CA GLY A 103 1.75 -11.23 -2.45
C GLY A 103 1.85 -11.71 -1.00
N ASP A 104 2.94 -12.35 -0.68
CA ASP A 104 3.15 -13.00 0.61
C ASP A 104 3.19 -11.98 1.76
N MET A 105 2.46 -12.28 2.84
CA MET A 105 2.46 -11.44 4.05
C MET A 105 3.76 -11.67 4.82
N LEU A 106 4.34 -10.58 5.32
CA LEU A 106 5.56 -10.61 6.13
C LEU A 106 5.22 -10.50 7.62
N GLU A 107 4.61 -9.39 8.01
CA GLU A 107 4.21 -9.15 9.40
C GLU A 107 2.86 -8.43 9.47
N LYS A 108 2.25 -8.44 10.66
CA LYS A 108 0.98 -7.78 10.93
C LYS A 108 0.97 -7.12 12.30
N VAL A 109 0.24 -6.02 12.41
CA VAL A 109 -0.12 -5.41 13.69
C VAL A 109 -1.61 -5.15 13.73
N GLU A 110 -2.26 -5.57 14.80
CA GLU A 110 -3.70 -5.37 15.01
C GLU A 110 -3.99 -4.09 15.78
N ILE A 111 -5.15 -3.50 15.50
CA ILE A 111 -5.69 -2.33 16.19
C ILE A 111 -7.17 -2.59 16.48
N THR A 112 -7.56 -2.48 17.74
CA THR A 112 -8.98 -2.53 18.13
C THR A 112 -9.63 -1.19 17.79
N LEU A 113 -10.78 -1.23 17.11
CA LEU A 113 -11.58 -0.06 16.76
C LEU A 113 -12.50 0.34 17.92
N GLU A 114 -12.63 1.63 18.10
CA GLU A 114 -13.57 2.19 19.08
C GLU A 114 -15.00 2.23 18.52
N LYS A 115 -16.00 2.30 19.38
CA LYS A 115 -17.42 2.36 18.97
C LYS A 115 -17.75 3.56 18.06
N LYS A 116 -16.98 4.65 18.14
CA LYS A 116 -17.13 5.86 17.34
C LYS A 116 -15.94 6.10 16.41
N GLU A 117 -15.29 5.01 15.99
CA GLU A 117 -14.15 5.11 15.07
C GLU A 117 -14.57 5.75 13.76
N THR A 118 -13.78 6.66 13.26
CA THR A 118 -13.95 7.28 11.95
C THR A 118 -12.81 6.86 11.02
N GLY A 119 -13.00 7.03 9.71
CA GLY A 119 -11.91 6.79 8.76
C GLY A 119 -10.66 7.64 9.05
N GLY A 120 -10.85 8.87 9.54
CA GLY A 120 -9.75 9.78 9.91
C GLY A 120 -9.00 9.30 11.15
N SER A 121 -9.71 9.00 12.26
CA SER A 121 -9.06 8.53 13.48
C SER A 121 -8.37 7.17 13.29
N LEU A 122 -8.96 6.29 12.50
CA LEU A 122 -8.34 5.01 12.16
C LEU A 122 -7.11 5.21 11.27
N PHE A 123 -7.16 6.13 10.31
CA PHE A 123 -6.01 6.49 9.48
C PHE A 123 -4.80 6.91 10.34
N ASP A 124 -5.01 7.79 11.30
CA ASP A 124 -3.93 8.27 12.18
C ASP A 124 -3.31 7.13 13.00
N LYS A 125 -4.16 6.25 13.58
CA LYS A 125 -3.70 5.08 14.33
C LYS A 125 -2.91 4.11 13.45
N LEU A 126 -3.42 3.80 12.25
CA LEU A 126 -2.79 2.88 11.30
C LEU A 126 -1.49 3.46 10.75
N SER A 127 -1.42 4.77 10.51
CA SER A 127 -0.22 5.46 10.03
C SER A 127 0.94 5.30 11.03
N ALA A 128 0.69 5.57 12.32
CA ALA A 128 1.71 5.42 13.34
C ALA A 128 2.16 3.96 13.52
N LYS A 129 1.22 3.01 13.58
CA LYS A 129 1.53 1.59 13.71
C LYS A 129 2.20 1.01 12.48
N GLY A 130 1.76 1.43 11.28
CA GLY A 130 2.34 1.00 10.01
C GLY A 130 3.77 1.47 9.83
N ALA A 131 4.09 2.68 10.24
CA ALA A 131 5.45 3.19 10.21
C ALA A 131 6.39 2.35 11.10
N ALA A 132 5.98 2.08 12.34
CA ALA A 132 6.75 1.24 13.26
C ALA A 132 6.91 -0.19 12.75
N LEU A 133 5.82 -0.79 12.22
CA LEU A 133 5.86 -2.13 11.63
C LEU A 133 6.78 -2.17 10.42
N CYS A 134 6.73 -1.19 9.54
CA CYS A 134 7.60 -1.12 8.36
C CYS A 134 9.08 -1.14 8.75
N VAL A 135 9.48 -0.31 9.70
CA VAL A 135 10.88 -0.27 10.18
C VAL A 135 11.29 -1.61 10.78
N HIS A 136 10.42 -2.24 11.58
CA HIS A 136 10.67 -3.56 12.14
C HIS A 136 10.81 -4.62 11.04
N THR A 137 9.87 -4.66 10.09
CA THR A 137 9.93 -5.61 8.95
C THR A 137 11.23 -5.48 8.16
N LEU A 138 11.67 -4.25 7.87
CA LEU A 138 12.93 -4.04 7.14
C LEU A 138 14.14 -4.56 7.93
N ALA A 139 14.19 -4.33 9.23
CA ALA A 139 15.25 -4.83 10.09
C ALA A 139 15.28 -6.37 10.17
N GLU A 140 14.11 -7.00 10.21
CA GLU A 140 13.99 -8.46 10.24
C GLU A 140 14.27 -9.09 8.88
N LEU A 141 13.94 -8.41 7.77
CA LEU A 141 14.35 -8.84 6.43
C LEU A 141 15.88 -8.84 6.27
N GLU A 142 16.54 -7.79 6.73
CA GLU A 142 18.02 -7.69 6.69
C GLU A 142 18.68 -8.83 7.48
N LYS A 143 18.10 -9.22 8.62
CA LYS A 143 18.57 -10.34 9.43
C LYS A 143 18.22 -11.72 8.85
N GLY A 144 17.33 -11.79 7.85
CA GLY A 144 16.81 -13.05 7.30
C GLY A 144 15.92 -13.84 8.26
N THR A 145 15.27 -13.18 9.20
CA THR A 145 14.42 -13.81 10.24
C THR A 145 12.94 -13.89 9.86
N ILE A 146 12.51 -13.16 8.82
CA ILE A 146 11.13 -13.21 8.34
C ILE A 146 10.88 -14.46 7.51
N THR A 147 9.78 -15.13 7.82
CA THR A 147 9.23 -16.20 6.98
C THR A 147 7.97 -15.69 6.29
N PRO A 148 8.02 -15.43 4.97
CA PRO A 148 6.84 -14.99 4.21
C PRO A 148 5.71 -16.02 4.30
N GLN A 149 4.49 -15.54 4.49
CA GLN A 149 3.29 -16.36 4.59
C GLN A 149 2.39 -16.13 3.40
N LYS A 150 2.09 -17.18 2.65
CA LYS A 150 1.15 -17.10 1.53
C LYS A 150 -0.23 -16.70 2.01
N GLN A 151 -0.85 -15.80 1.27
CA GLN A 151 -2.22 -15.43 1.53
C GLN A 151 -3.17 -16.54 1.06
N GLY A 152 -4.16 -16.86 1.89
CA GLY A 152 -5.32 -17.66 1.48
C GLY A 152 -6.26 -16.88 0.55
N GLU A 153 -7.42 -17.46 0.26
CA GLU A 153 -8.47 -16.76 -0.49
C GLU A 153 -8.91 -15.49 0.24
N SER A 154 -9.19 -14.44 -0.54
CA SER A 154 -9.74 -13.21 0.04
C SER A 154 -11.13 -13.48 0.60
N THR A 155 -11.32 -13.23 1.87
CA THR A 155 -12.60 -13.42 2.56
C THR A 155 -13.59 -12.27 2.35
N THR A 156 -13.20 -11.22 1.61
CA THR A 156 -14.06 -10.06 1.36
C THR A 156 -14.60 -10.06 -0.06
N GLU A 157 -15.93 -10.09 -0.19
CA GLU A 157 -16.66 -9.85 -1.45
C GLU A 157 -16.41 -8.43 -2.03
N TYR A 158 -15.62 -7.65 -1.34
CA TYR A 158 -15.40 -6.24 -1.59
C TYR A 158 -14.73 -5.95 -2.93
N ALA A 159 -13.73 -6.72 -3.32
CA ALA A 159 -13.06 -6.54 -4.62
C ALA A 159 -14.03 -6.77 -5.81
N LYS A 160 -14.99 -7.68 -5.65
CA LYS A 160 -16.04 -7.93 -6.68
C LYS A 160 -17.05 -6.78 -6.75
N ASN A 161 -17.44 -6.21 -5.61
CA ASN A 161 -18.45 -5.15 -5.55
C ASN A 161 -17.93 -3.76 -5.92
N ALA A 162 -16.65 -3.47 -5.72
CA ALA A 162 -16.06 -2.19 -6.11
C ALA A 162 -16.00 -2.01 -7.63
N GLN A 163 -15.75 -3.08 -8.37
CA GLN A 163 -15.80 -3.06 -9.84
C GLN A 163 -17.23 -2.93 -10.38
N GLN A 164 -18.24 -3.43 -9.65
CA GLN A 164 -19.65 -3.35 -10.08
C GLN A 164 -20.35 -2.03 -9.71
N LYS A 165 -19.88 -1.30 -8.68
CA LYS A 165 -20.51 -0.06 -8.21
C LYS A 165 -19.99 1.22 -8.85
N ASN A 166 -18.99 1.17 -9.73
CA ASN A 166 -18.58 2.28 -10.58
C ASN A 166 -18.83 1.97 -12.07
N PRO A 167 -20.10 1.94 -12.54
CA PRO A 167 -20.33 2.09 -13.96
C PRO A 167 -19.91 3.54 -14.28
N VAL A 168 -18.80 3.69 -15.01
CA VAL A 168 -18.45 4.95 -15.67
C VAL A 168 -19.71 5.39 -16.39
N ARG A 169 -20.39 6.42 -15.90
CA ARG A 169 -21.46 7.09 -16.64
C ARG A 169 -20.82 7.70 -17.88
N SER A 170 -20.88 6.96 -18.97
CA SER A 170 -20.68 7.54 -20.29
C SER A 170 -21.81 8.53 -20.51
N THR A 171 -21.57 9.79 -20.18
CA THR A 171 -22.41 10.88 -20.64
C THR A 171 -22.20 11.05 -22.13
N GLY A 172 -22.93 10.26 -22.90
CA GLY A 172 -23.14 10.52 -24.31
C GLY A 172 -23.91 11.82 -24.44
N ARG A 173 -23.22 12.92 -24.69
CA ARG A 173 -23.84 14.12 -25.26
C ARG A 173 -24.22 13.76 -26.69
N LYS A 174 -25.49 13.50 -26.92
CA LYS A 174 -26.08 13.64 -28.26
C LYS A 174 -26.15 15.13 -28.54
N GLN A 175 -25.41 15.59 -29.55
CA GLN A 175 -25.63 16.85 -30.21
C GLN A 175 -26.89 16.71 -31.07
N GLN A 176 -27.82 17.60 -30.86
CA GLN A 176 -28.78 18.05 -31.88
C GLN A 176 -28.34 19.43 -32.35
#